data_59275a90fa68e5cf82915a414fd5860c
#
_entry.id   59275a90fa68e5cf82915a414fd5860c
#
_cell.length_a   1.000
_cell.length_b   1.000
_cell.length_c   1.000
_cell.angle_alpha   90.00
_cell.angle_beta   90.00
_cell.angle_gamma   90.00
#
_symmetry.space_group_name_H-M   'P 1'
#
loop_
_entity.id
_entity.type
_entity.pdbx_description
1 polymer ?
#
loop_
_entity_poly.entity_id
_entity_poly.type
_entity_poly.pdbx_seq_one_letter_code
_entity_poly.pdbx_strand_id
1 'polypeptide(L)'
;MQIGEGTTLVADASVKGLPDIRKTRFDLSVPRLRSTARAVDELALGIAGRKLSDKLVGVLGNSGQIDLNARFRGLLSSFDMQLGAATGVGNVSCNLKMAPVKGGLSSVRGDVETRNLRLGELLDRRDLLGNATLTAYVDGVIGRGVADANVVGNVTQLGFNGYVYDSLRLDGRLRNREFDGRITARDPNLDFDFFGTVDLNDSVPRYDFTMDLRHADLARLHVNRRDSVSQLSGRIVAAAGGRSLDDLNGRIQVTDARYRYNDKEIAAASMTVTGENSERSKFVELRSDFADVTFRSKTSYRTVFEYLRRSAWKYLPMLGGEKWEETPSERKAAVANDFSLLSVNIRNFNPVADAVSTGLQIADGSSLQLLFNPASDQLSLKAASEYIERRRM
;
A
#
# COMPACT_ATOMS: atom_id res chain seq x y z
N MET A 1 0.22 -32.11 -34.27
CA MET A 1 -0.10 -31.13 -35.33
C MET A 1 0.89 -29.98 -35.22
N GLN A 2 1.47 -29.56 -36.31
CA GLN A 2 2.39 -28.42 -36.37
C GLN A 2 1.61 -27.23 -36.97
N ILE A 3 1.41 -26.17 -36.24
CA ILE A 3 0.62 -25.01 -36.64
C ILE A 3 1.58 -23.83 -36.76
N GLY A 4 1.98 -23.46 -37.98
CA GLY A 4 2.95 -22.39 -38.25
C GLY A 4 4.39 -22.74 -37.84
N GLU A 5 5.34 -21.82 -38.15
CA GLU A 5 6.73 -21.99 -37.72
C GLU A 5 6.86 -21.81 -36.18
N GLY A 6 7.41 -22.82 -35.50
CA GLY A 6 7.71 -22.79 -34.08
C GLY A 6 6.57 -23.23 -33.12
N THR A 7 5.41 -23.67 -33.64
CA THR A 7 4.32 -24.19 -32.79
C THR A 7 4.23 -25.71 -32.86
N THR A 8 4.31 -26.37 -31.70
CA THR A 8 4.04 -27.79 -31.54
C THR A 8 2.89 -27.97 -30.56
N LEU A 9 1.82 -28.60 -31.01
CA LEU A 9 0.63 -28.89 -30.21
C LEU A 9 0.38 -30.41 -30.17
N VAL A 10 0.29 -30.93 -28.96
CA VAL A 10 -0.29 -32.24 -28.67
C VAL A 10 -1.56 -32.00 -27.86
N ALA A 11 -2.70 -32.38 -28.39
CA ALA A 11 -3.97 -32.12 -27.72
C ALA A 11 -4.98 -33.20 -28.07
N ASP A 12 -5.79 -33.58 -27.10
CA ASP A 12 -7.00 -34.36 -27.23
C ASP A 12 -8.20 -33.50 -26.89
N ALA A 13 -9.22 -33.48 -27.71
CA ALA A 13 -10.39 -32.63 -27.54
C ALA A 13 -11.68 -33.41 -27.80
N SER A 14 -12.61 -33.33 -26.86
CA SER A 14 -14.00 -33.74 -27.03
C SER A 14 -14.91 -32.52 -26.79
N VAL A 15 -15.76 -32.26 -27.77
CA VAL A 15 -16.66 -31.11 -27.77
C VAL A 15 -18.08 -31.60 -28.03
N LYS A 16 -19.02 -31.28 -27.12
CA LYS A 16 -20.43 -31.69 -27.20
C LYS A 16 -21.34 -30.51 -27.01
N GLY A 17 -22.32 -30.31 -27.89
CA GLY A 17 -23.36 -29.26 -27.73
C GLY A 17 -23.22 -28.07 -28.66
N LEU A 18 -22.40 -28.16 -29.73
CA LEU A 18 -22.37 -27.12 -30.78
C LEU A 18 -23.73 -27.02 -31.49
N PRO A 19 -24.12 -25.89 -32.02
CA PRO A 19 -23.30 -24.66 -32.19
C PRO A 19 -23.32 -23.64 -31.03
N ASP A 20 -24.12 -23.85 -29.98
CA ASP A 20 -24.21 -22.93 -28.85
C ASP A 20 -23.01 -23.10 -27.90
N ILE A 21 -21.96 -22.29 -28.08
CA ILE A 21 -20.74 -22.34 -27.26
C ILE A 21 -21.02 -22.22 -25.75
N ARG A 22 -22.11 -21.51 -25.34
CA ARG A 22 -22.46 -21.32 -23.92
C ARG A 22 -22.96 -22.61 -23.28
N LYS A 23 -23.53 -23.53 -24.09
CA LYS A 23 -24.03 -24.84 -23.68
C LYS A 23 -23.07 -25.99 -24.09
N THR A 24 -22.00 -25.63 -24.76
CA THR A 24 -21.02 -26.60 -25.24
C THR A 24 -20.13 -27.06 -24.09
N ARG A 25 -20.07 -28.38 -23.90
CA ARG A 25 -19.17 -29.00 -22.93
C ARG A 25 -17.87 -29.36 -23.63
N PHE A 26 -16.79 -28.93 -23.05
CA PHE A 26 -15.43 -29.17 -23.47
C PHE A 26 -14.76 -30.21 -22.55
N ASP A 27 -14.05 -31.13 -23.08
CA ASP A 27 -13.06 -31.99 -22.41
C ASP A 27 -11.77 -31.89 -23.22
N LEU A 28 -10.89 -30.99 -22.77
CA LEU A 28 -9.65 -30.65 -23.47
C LEU A 28 -8.47 -31.11 -22.62
N SER A 29 -7.57 -31.86 -23.23
CA SER A 29 -6.29 -32.25 -22.65
C SER A 29 -5.19 -31.80 -23.61
N VAL A 30 -4.35 -30.88 -23.13
CA VAL A 30 -3.18 -30.35 -23.84
C VAL A 30 -1.93 -30.73 -23.04
N PRO A 31 -1.40 -31.96 -23.19
CA PRO A 31 -0.20 -32.39 -22.49
C PRO A 31 0.99 -31.50 -22.79
N ARG A 32 1.04 -30.94 -24.00
CA ARG A 32 2.14 -30.08 -24.43
C ARG A 32 1.69 -29.13 -25.54
N LEU A 33 1.86 -27.86 -25.29
CA LEU A 33 1.85 -26.80 -26.30
C LEU A 33 3.16 -26.02 -26.16
N ARG A 34 3.95 -26.01 -27.23
CA ARG A 34 5.12 -25.12 -27.35
C ARG A 34 4.83 -24.14 -28.47
N SER A 35 4.85 -22.86 -28.18
CA SER A 35 4.36 -21.85 -29.10
C SER A 35 4.91 -20.44 -28.79
N THR A 36 4.50 -19.48 -29.60
CA THR A 36 4.72 -18.02 -29.33
C THR A 36 3.45 -17.39 -28.80
N ALA A 37 3.58 -16.21 -28.21
CA ALA A 37 2.42 -15.45 -27.67
C ALA A 37 1.33 -15.20 -28.73
N ARG A 38 1.72 -14.87 -29.96
CA ARG A 38 0.79 -14.65 -31.08
C ARG A 38 -0.01 -15.88 -31.41
N ALA A 39 0.66 -17.01 -31.55
CA ALA A 39 -0.01 -18.26 -31.89
C ALA A 39 -0.92 -18.76 -30.74
N VAL A 40 -0.56 -18.50 -29.48
CA VAL A 40 -1.45 -18.74 -28.33
C VAL A 40 -2.68 -17.85 -28.39
N ASP A 41 -2.55 -16.57 -28.77
CA ASP A 41 -3.67 -15.65 -28.95
C ASP A 41 -4.63 -16.11 -30.08
N GLU A 42 -4.09 -16.54 -31.21
CA GLU A 42 -4.87 -17.09 -32.31
C GLU A 42 -5.61 -18.38 -31.90
N LEU A 43 -4.96 -19.26 -31.15
CA LEU A 43 -5.60 -20.45 -30.60
C LEU A 43 -6.70 -20.11 -29.60
N ALA A 44 -6.48 -19.12 -28.73
CA ALA A 44 -7.50 -18.64 -27.77
C ALA A 44 -8.72 -18.07 -28.52
N LEU A 45 -8.50 -17.29 -29.57
CA LEU A 45 -9.58 -16.78 -30.40
C LEU A 45 -10.35 -17.90 -31.07
N GLY A 46 -9.66 -18.92 -31.64
CA GLY A 46 -10.29 -20.05 -32.31
C GLY A 46 -11.10 -20.98 -31.37
N ILE A 47 -10.65 -21.16 -30.14
CA ILE A 47 -11.27 -22.08 -29.16
C ILE A 47 -12.30 -21.38 -28.30
N ALA A 48 -11.97 -20.21 -27.73
CA ALA A 48 -12.79 -19.51 -26.77
C ALA A 48 -13.56 -18.29 -27.35
N GLY A 49 -13.35 -17.99 -28.65
CA GLY A 49 -13.96 -16.83 -29.32
C GLY A 49 -13.48 -15.49 -28.77
N ARG A 50 -12.42 -15.46 -27.99
CA ARG A 50 -11.84 -14.24 -27.38
C ARG A 50 -10.33 -14.25 -27.52
N LYS A 51 -9.79 -13.12 -27.95
CA LYS A 51 -8.36 -12.84 -27.91
C LYS A 51 -7.88 -12.66 -26.47
N LEU A 52 -6.61 -12.94 -26.23
CA LEU A 52 -5.92 -12.47 -25.05
C LEU A 52 -5.88 -10.93 -25.07
N SER A 53 -5.71 -10.29 -23.92
CA SER A 53 -5.53 -8.84 -23.93
C SER A 53 -4.23 -8.47 -24.66
N ASP A 54 -4.27 -7.38 -25.44
CA ASP A 54 -3.10 -6.88 -26.17
C ASP A 54 -1.90 -6.67 -25.26
N LYS A 55 -2.17 -6.25 -24.03
CA LYS A 55 -1.17 -6.11 -22.97
C LYS A 55 -0.49 -7.44 -22.63
N LEU A 56 -1.27 -8.50 -22.43
CA LEU A 56 -0.75 -9.82 -22.10
C LEU A 56 0.04 -10.40 -23.30
N VAL A 57 -0.47 -10.25 -24.52
CA VAL A 57 0.23 -10.65 -25.75
C VAL A 57 1.55 -9.90 -25.90
N GLY A 58 1.57 -8.59 -25.60
CA GLY A 58 2.78 -7.76 -25.64
C GLY A 58 3.83 -8.22 -24.63
N VAL A 59 3.41 -8.46 -23.39
CA VAL A 59 4.32 -8.94 -22.32
C VAL A 59 4.85 -10.34 -22.61
N LEU A 60 3.99 -11.26 -23.04
CA LEU A 60 4.37 -12.61 -23.42
C LEU A 60 5.16 -12.64 -24.74
N GLY A 61 4.91 -11.72 -25.66
CA GLY A 61 5.61 -11.61 -26.94
C GLY A 61 7.11 -11.32 -26.78
N ASN A 62 7.47 -10.56 -25.78
CA ASN A 62 8.87 -10.27 -25.43
C ASN A 62 9.57 -11.44 -24.71
N SER A 63 8.82 -12.47 -24.29
CA SER A 63 9.35 -13.58 -23.52
C SER A 63 9.81 -14.77 -24.36
N GLY A 64 9.66 -14.70 -25.68
CA GLY A 64 10.06 -15.75 -26.60
C GLY A 64 9.08 -16.94 -26.62
N GLN A 65 9.57 -18.14 -26.35
CA GLN A 65 8.81 -19.38 -26.41
C GLN A 65 7.98 -19.59 -25.13
N ILE A 66 6.76 -20.05 -25.29
CA ILE A 66 5.84 -20.45 -24.23
C ILE A 66 5.69 -21.95 -24.26
N ASP A 67 5.96 -22.62 -23.15
CA ASP A 67 5.63 -24.01 -22.90
C ASP A 67 4.41 -24.06 -21.97
N LEU A 68 3.33 -24.70 -22.45
CA LEU A 68 2.06 -24.79 -21.73
C LEU A 68 1.56 -26.23 -21.69
N ASN A 69 1.04 -26.64 -20.56
CA ASN A 69 0.20 -27.82 -20.41
C ASN A 69 -1.14 -27.41 -19.78
N ALA A 70 -2.24 -27.98 -20.20
CA ALA A 70 -3.56 -27.65 -19.70
C ALA A 70 -4.51 -28.83 -19.75
N ARG A 71 -5.40 -28.90 -18.78
CA ARG A 71 -6.58 -29.75 -18.81
C ARG A 71 -7.79 -28.88 -18.46
N PHE A 72 -8.80 -28.90 -19.29
CA PHE A 72 -10.03 -28.15 -19.10
C PHE A 72 -11.23 -29.09 -19.29
N ARG A 73 -12.12 -29.15 -18.33
CA ARG A 73 -13.31 -29.95 -18.36
C ARG A 73 -14.52 -29.19 -17.87
N GLY A 74 -15.54 -29.05 -18.71
CA GLY A 74 -16.79 -28.42 -18.36
C GLY A 74 -17.35 -27.50 -19.43
N LEU A 75 -18.21 -26.58 -19.00
CA LEU A 75 -18.72 -25.45 -19.77
C LEU A 75 -17.79 -24.24 -19.55
N LEU A 76 -17.81 -23.26 -20.46
CA LEU A 76 -17.07 -21.98 -20.22
C LEU A 76 -17.51 -21.23 -18.97
N SER A 77 -18.73 -21.46 -18.49
CA SER A 77 -19.29 -20.87 -17.25
C SER A 77 -19.11 -21.75 -16.02
N SER A 78 -18.77 -23.04 -16.20
CA SER A 78 -18.62 -24.02 -15.10
C SER A 78 -17.61 -25.06 -15.47
N PHE A 79 -16.42 -25.03 -14.90
CA PHE A 79 -15.31 -25.89 -15.31
C PHE A 79 -14.35 -26.24 -14.19
N ASP A 80 -13.64 -27.35 -14.41
CA ASP A 80 -12.40 -27.68 -13.73
C ASP A 80 -11.23 -27.42 -14.71
N MET A 81 -10.24 -26.66 -14.27
CA MET A 81 -9.06 -26.30 -15.06
C MET A 81 -7.77 -26.59 -14.28
N GLN A 82 -6.85 -27.27 -14.95
CA GLN A 82 -5.46 -27.35 -14.52
C GLN A 82 -4.60 -26.70 -15.60
N LEU A 83 -3.73 -25.81 -15.23
CA LEU A 83 -2.85 -25.08 -16.13
C LEU A 83 -1.44 -25.03 -15.56
N GLY A 84 -0.47 -25.35 -16.39
CA GLY A 84 0.94 -25.04 -16.15
C GLY A 84 1.48 -24.25 -17.33
N ALA A 85 2.09 -23.11 -17.08
CA ALA A 85 2.71 -22.30 -18.12
C ALA A 85 4.12 -21.88 -17.68
N ALA A 86 5.10 -22.19 -18.53
CA ALA A 86 6.47 -21.69 -18.40
C ALA A 86 6.73 -20.67 -19.51
N THR A 87 7.10 -19.48 -19.12
CA THR A 87 7.29 -18.35 -20.03
C THR A 87 8.55 -17.60 -19.67
N GLY A 88 9.05 -16.75 -20.57
CA GLY A 88 10.17 -15.85 -20.25
C GLY A 88 9.85 -14.79 -19.18
N VAL A 89 8.58 -14.58 -18.84
CA VAL A 89 8.18 -13.67 -17.75
C VAL A 89 7.91 -14.41 -16.43
N GLY A 90 8.21 -15.70 -16.35
CA GLY A 90 8.06 -16.56 -15.17
C GLY A 90 7.09 -17.70 -15.38
N ASN A 91 6.95 -18.53 -14.37
CA ASN A 91 6.12 -19.73 -14.41
C ASN A 91 4.86 -19.50 -13.58
N VAL A 92 3.74 -20.04 -14.08
CA VAL A 92 2.45 -20.04 -13.38
C VAL A 92 1.87 -21.44 -13.45
N SER A 93 1.38 -21.96 -12.35
CA SER A 93 0.53 -23.14 -12.33
C SER A 93 -0.73 -22.87 -11.51
N CYS A 94 -1.84 -23.44 -11.94
CA CYS A 94 -3.08 -23.35 -11.19
C CYS A 94 -3.94 -24.59 -11.36
N ASN A 95 -4.75 -24.84 -10.33
CA ASN A 95 -5.81 -25.85 -10.34
C ASN A 95 -7.07 -25.17 -9.83
N LEU A 96 -7.95 -24.77 -10.74
CA LEU A 96 -9.11 -23.92 -10.45
C LEU A 96 -10.40 -24.62 -10.84
N LYS A 97 -11.41 -24.46 -9.99
CA LYS A 97 -12.80 -24.79 -10.25
C LYS A 97 -13.63 -23.53 -10.31
N MET A 98 -14.45 -23.42 -11.33
CA MET A 98 -15.39 -22.33 -11.50
C MET A 98 -16.80 -22.86 -11.70
N ALA A 99 -17.77 -22.24 -11.02
CA ALA A 99 -19.19 -22.57 -11.18
C ALA A 99 -20.05 -21.31 -11.06
N PRO A 100 -21.17 -21.22 -11.83
CA PRO A 100 -22.09 -20.10 -11.70
C PRO A 100 -22.82 -20.15 -10.35
N VAL A 101 -23.03 -18.97 -9.75
CA VAL A 101 -23.84 -18.78 -8.55
C VAL A 101 -24.94 -17.75 -8.83
N LYS A 102 -25.88 -17.62 -7.89
CA LYS A 102 -26.99 -16.67 -8.05
C LYS A 102 -26.49 -15.24 -8.23
N GLY A 103 -27.25 -14.42 -8.94
CA GLY A 103 -26.93 -13.01 -9.15
C GLY A 103 -25.93 -12.72 -10.29
N GLY A 104 -25.64 -13.72 -11.15
CA GLY A 104 -24.70 -13.57 -12.28
C GLY A 104 -23.24 -13.48 -11.86
N LEU A 105 -22.92 -14.02 -10.70
CA LEU A 105 -21.56 -14.23 -10.21
C LEU A 105 -21.09 -15.65 -10.52
N SER A 106 -19.80 -15.88 -10.38
CA SER A 106 -19.17 -17.20 -10.46
C SER A 106 -18.36 -17.47 -9.20
N SER A 107 -18.51 -18.66 -8.62
CA SER A 107 -17.57 -19.12 -7.59
C SER A 107 -16.25 -19.51 -8.26
N VAL A 108 -15.16 -19.20 -7.61
CA VAL A 108 -13.81 -19.60 -8.00
C VAL A 108 -13.13 -20.21 -6.78
N ARG A 109 -12.60 -21.42 -6.94
CA ARG A 109 -11.88 -22.13 -5.88
C ARG A 109 -10.68 -22.86 -6.44
N GLY A 110 -9.55 -22.80 -5.73
CA GLY A 110 -8.39 -23.60 -6.08
C GLY A 110 -7.07 -22.96 -5.71
N ASP A 111 -6.01 -23.61 -6.23
CA ASP A 111 -4.63 -23.26 -5.93
C ASP A 111 -3.99 -22.52 -7.10
N VAL A 112 -3.14 -21.55 -6.77
CA VAL A 112 -2.29 -20.83 -7.71
C VAL A 112 -0.86 -20.83 -7.17
N GLU A 113 0.09 -21.18 -8.03
CA GLU A 113 1.51 -21.11 -7.75
C GLU A 113 2.20 -20.26 -8.82
N THR A 114 3.10 -19.40 -8.40
CA THR A 114 3.97 -18.67 -9.31
C THR A 114 5.43 -18.88 -8.93
N ARG A 115 6.31 -18.89 -9.93
CA ARG A 115 7.76 -18.94 -9.73
C ARG A 115 8.42 -17.89 -10.59
N ASN A 116 9.09 -16.96 -9.93
CA ASN A 116 9.82 -15.86 -10.54
C ASN A 116 8.99 -15.06 -11.56
N LEU A 117 7.68 -14.87 -11.26
CA LEU A 117 6.75 -14.18 -12.13
C LEU A 117 6.98 -12.67 -12.08
N ARG A 118 7.24 -12.04 -13.23
CA ARG A 118 7.49 -10.60 -13.35
C ARG A 118 6.20 -9.80 -13.22
N LEU A 119 5.73 -9.60 -11.98
CA LEU A 119 4.47 -8.89 -11.70
C LEU A 119 4.46 -7.47 -12.24
N GLY A 120 5.59 -6.76 -12.16
CA GLY A 120 5.72 -5.39 -12.65
C GLY A 120 5.47 -5.28 -14.14
N GLU A 121 5.85 -6.27 -14.93
CA GLU A 121 5.57 -6.32 -16.37
C GLU A 121 4.10 -6.60 -16.64
N LEU A 122 3.52 -7.59 -15.95
CA LEU A 122 2.13 -7.99 -16.10
C LEU A 122 1.15 -6.90 -15.70
N LEU A 123 1.45 -6.16 -14.63
CA LEU A 123 0.59 -5.12 -14.07
C LEU A 123 0.94 -3.70 -14.54
N ASP A 124 2.00 -3.56 -15.37
CA ASP A 124 2.53 -2.27 -15.84
C ASP A 124 2.95 -1.32 -14.70
N ARG A 125 3.58 -1.91 -13.69
CA ARG A 125 4.07 -1.24 -12.49
C ARG A 125 5.51 -1.68 -12.20
N ARG A 126 6.37 -1.60 -13.21
CA ARG A 126 7.80 -1.96 -13.10
C ARG A 126 8.57 -1.06 -12.14
N ASP A 127 8.05 0.14 -11.92
CA ASP A 127 8.55 1.11 -10.96
C ASP A 127 8.39 0.63 -9.50
N LEU A 128 7.37 -0.18 -9.24
CA LEU A 128 6.97 -0.58 -7.90
C LEU A 128 7.09 -2.09 -7.66
N LEU A 129 6.75 -2.92 -8.65
CA LEU A 129 6.65 -4.36 -8.53
C LEU A 129 7.79 -5.06 -9.30
N GLY A 130 8.45 -5.99 -8.64
CA GLY A 130 9.44 -6.89 -9.21
C GLY A 130 8.86 -8.30 -9.47
N ASN A 131 9.71 -9.29 -9.26
CA ASN A 131 9.34 -10.69 -9.41
C ASN A 131 8.60 -11.21 -8.17
N ALA A 132 7.73 -12.20 -8.37
CA ALA A 132 7.02 -12.88 -7.28
C ALA A 132 7.11 -14.40 -7.44
N THR A 133 7.38 -15.05 -6.32
CA THR A 133 7.27 -16.49 -6.12
C THR A 133 6.33 -16.71 -4.94
N LEU A 134 5.17 -17.30 -5.20
CA LEU A 134 4.14 -17.50 -4.19
C LEU A 134 3.31 -18.75 -4.47
N THR A 135 2.67 -19.25 -3.41
CA THR A 135 1.57 -20.22 -3.47
C THR A 135 0.36 -19.60 -2.77
N ALA A 136 -0.82 -19.75 -3.35
CA ALA A 136 -2.06 -19.25 -2.74
C ALA A 136 -3.22 -20.21 -3.03
N TYR A 137 -4.07 -20.39 -2.05
CA TYR A 137 -5.40 -20.96 -2.19
C TYR A 137 -6.43 -19.87 -2.17
N VAL A 138 -7.38 -19.91 -3.09
CA VAL A 138 -8.44 -18.92 -3.26
C VAL A 138 -9.80 -19.64 -3.21
N ASP A 139 -10.74 -19.10 -2.44
CA ASP A 139 -12.13 -19.56 -2.39
C ASP A 139 -13.07 -18.36 -2.29
N GLY A 140 -13.82 -18.08 -3.36
CA GLY A 140 -14.64 -16.88 -3.39
C GLY A 140 -15.56 -16.77 -4.59
N VAL A 141 -16.05 -15.56 -4.82
CA VAL A 141 -16.96 -15.21 -5.92
C VAL A 141 -16.45 -13.99 -6.68
N ILE A 142 -16.62 -14.05 -8.01
CA ILE A 142 -16.23 -12.96 -8.92
C ILE A 142 -17.36 -12.68 -9.92
N GLY A 143 -17.43 -11.46 -10.41
CA GLY A 143 -18.33 -11.04 -11.49
C GLY A 143 -19.06 -9.74 -11.18
N ARG A 144 -19.54 -9.05 -12.23
CA ARG A 144 -20.27 -7.78 -12.13
C ARG A 144 -19.59 -6.71 -11.26
N GLY A 145 -18.25 -6.63 -11.34
CA GLY A 145 -17.50 -5.68 -10.53
C GLY A 145 -17.30 -6.10 -9.05
N VAL A 146 -17.73 -7.30 -8.69
CA VAL A 146 -17.50 -7.90 -7.37
C VAL A 146 -16.33 -8.88 -7.46
N ALA A 147 -15.40 -8.78 -6.53
CA ALA A 147 -14.40 -9.78 -6.23
C ALA A 147 -14.38 -9.95 -4.71
N ASP A 148 -14.80 -11.10 -4.21
CA ASP A 148 -14.89 -11.39 -2.78
C ASP A 148 -14.39 -12.83 -2.55
N ALA A 149 -13.22 -12.97 -1.95
CA ALA A 149 -12.56 -14.25 -1.78
C ALA A 149 -11.75 -14.34 -0.50
N ASN A 150 -11.79 -15.51 0.13
CA ASN A 150 -10.81 -15.91 1.12
C ASN A 150 -9.53 -16.33 0.40
N VAL A 151 -8.41 -15.83 0.87
CA VAL A 151 -7.09 -16.11 0.31
C VAL A 151 -6.16 -16.53 1.44
N VAL A 152 -5.55 -17.72 1.28
CA VAL A 152 -4.46 -18.18 2.13
C VAL A 152 -3.24 -18.34 1.25
N GLY A 153 -2.19 -17.59 1.51
CA GLY A 153 -1.01 -17.56 0.66
C GLY A 153 0.30 -17.49 1.42
N ASN A 154 1.32 -18.11 0.82
CA ASN A 154 2.70 -17.99 1.25
C ASN A 154 3.50 -17.37 0.11
N VAL A 155 4.17 -16.27 0.39
CA VAL A 155 5.06 -15.57 -0.53
C VAL A 155 6.47 -15.87 -0.11
N THR A 156 7.20 -16.65 -0.89
CA THR A 156 8.61 -16.92 -0.63
C THR A 156 9.52 -15.84 -1.18
N GLN A 157 9.03 -15.06 -2.15
CA GLN A 157 9.78 -13.95 -2.71
C GLN A 157 8.84 -12.93 -3.37
N LEU A 158 9.00 -11.64 -3.03
CA LEU A 158 8.25 -10.53 -3.62
C LEU A 158 9.15 -9.31 -3.80
N GLY A 159 9.41 -8.94 -5.04
CA GLY A 159 10.02 -7.65 -5.35
C GLY A 159 9.01 -6.52 -5.21
N PHE A 160 9.28 -5.58 -4.31
CA PHE A 160 8.45 -4.39 -4.11
C PHE A 160 9.31 -3.20 -3.71
N ASN A 161 9.11 -2.06 -4.35
CA ASN A 161 9.83 -0.79 -4.11
C ASN A 161 11.37 -0.95 -4.13
N GLY A 162 11.88 -1.85 -5.02
CA GLY A 162 13.31 -2.11 -5.17
C GLY A 162 13.92 -3.02 -4.09
N TYR A 163 13.12 -3.52 -3.14
CA TYR A 163 13.53 -4.53 -2.16
C TYR A 163 12.85 -5.88 -2.49
N VAL A 164 13.52 -6.97 -2.13
CA VAL A 164 12.98 -8.33 -2.30
C VAL A 164 12.62 -8.87 -0.92
N TYR A 165 11.34 -8.95 -0.65
CA TYR A 165 10.77 -9.48 0.59
C TYR A 165 10.73 -11.00 0.55
N ASP A 166 11.09 -11.62 1.66
CA ASP A 166 11.01 -13.06 1.88
C ASP A 166 9.98 -13.40 2.97
N SER A 167 9.45 -14.64 2.91
CA SER A 167 8.68 -15.22 4.02
C SER A 167 7.47 -14.38 4.48
N LEU A 168 6.64 -13.95 3.53
CA LEU A 168 5.35 -13.32 3.84
C LEU A 168 4.24 -14.38 3.82
N ARG A 169 3.33 -14.31 4.76
CA ARG A 169 2.10 -15.11 4.80
C ARG A 169 0.89 -14.20 4.88
N LEU A 170 -0.11 -14.53 4.09
CA LEU A 170 -1.41 -13.85 4.07
C LEU A 170 -2.49 -14.88 4.36
N ASP A 171 -3.42 -14.54 5.24
CA ASP A 171 -4.59 -15.34 5.58
C ASP A 171 -5.75 -14.39 5.88
N GLY A 172 -6.67 -14.25 4.94
CA GLY A 172 -7.75 -13.29 5.09
C GLY A 172 -8.68 -13.23 3.89
N ARG A 173 -9.63 -12.32 3.98
CA ARG A 173 -10.63 -12.05 2.96
C ARG A 173 -10.26 -10.79 2.19
N LEU A 174 -10.29 -10.89 0.88
CA LEU A 174 -10.20 -9.76 -0.06
C LEU A 174 -11.57 -9.48 -0.64
N ARG A 175 -12.13 -8.29 -0.39
CA ARG A 175 -13.39 -7.85 -0.98
C ARG A 175 -13.17 -6.56 -1.76
N ASN A 176 -13.09 -6.67 -3.09
CA ASN A 176 -12.69 -5.56 -3.96
C ASN A 176 -11.37 -4.94 -3.51
N ARG A 177 -11.40 -3.79 -2.81
CA ARG A 177 -10.25 -3.08 -2.28
C ARG A 177 -10.20 -3.08 -0.75
N GLU A 178 -10.90 -4.00 -0.11
CA GLU A 178 -10.88 -4.25 1.34
C GLU A 178 -10.12 -5.54 1.60
N PHE A 179 -9.22 -5.51 2.56
CA PHE A 179 -8.56 -6.67 3.14
C PHE A 179 -8.97 -6.78 4.61
N ASP A 180 -9.40 -7.97 5.02
CA ASP A 180 -9.69 -8.31 6.41
C ASP A 180 -9.02 -9.64 6.75
N GLY A 181 -8.08 -9.64 7.70
CA GLY A 181 -7.33 -10.84 8.02
C GLY A 181 -5.98 -10.59 8.69
N ARG A 182 -5.08 -11.54 8.48
CA ARG A 182 -3.73 -11.55 9.03
C ARG A 182 -2.68 -11.51 7.92
N ILE A 183 -1.65 -10.69 8.13
CA ILE A 183 -0.43 -10.71 7.34
C ILE A 183 0.74 -10.86 8.30
N THR A 184 1.65 -11.78 8.02
CA THR A 184 2.90 -11.91 8.77
C THR A 184 4.09 -11.81 7.85
N ALA A 185 5.12 -11.11 8.28
CA ALA A 185 6.43 -11.06 7.64
C ALA A 185 7.49 -11.63 8.57
N ARG A 186 8.41 -12.39 8.02
CA ARG A 186 9.58 -12.94 8.71
C ARG A 186 10.82 -12.78 7.84
N ASP A 187 10.98 -11.58 7.33
CA ASP A 187 12.11 -11.17 6.50
C ASP A 187 13.24 -10.60 7.39
N PRO A 188 14.52 -10.74 7.02
CA PRO A 188 15.62 -10.20 7.81
C PRO A 188 15.55 -8.69 8.09
N ASN A 189 14.90 -7.91 7.22
CA ASN A 189 14.75 -6.46 7.35
C ASN A 189 13.31 -6.03 7.66
N LEU A 190 12.36 -6.99 7.77
CA LEU A 190 10.96 -6.71 8.09
C LEU A 190 10.32 -7.87 8.85
N ASP A 191 10.06 -7.68 10.12
CA ASP A 191 9.39 -8.67 10.97
C ASP A 191 8.18 -8.05 11.66
N PHE A 192 6.97 -8.49 11.27
CA PHE A 192 5.73 -8.02 11.87
C PHE A 192 4.62 -9.07 11.85
N ASP A 193 3.65 -8.86 12.72
CA ASP A 193 2.32 -9.48 12.69
C ASP A 193 1.27 -8.37 12.56
N PHE A 194 0.48 -8.44 11.52
CA PHE A 194 -0.68 -7.58 11.28
C PHE A 194 -1.96 -8.39 11.41
N PHE A 195 -2.97 -7.81 12.06
CA PHE A 195 -4.31 -8.37 12.13
C PHE A 195 -5.34 -7.24 12.11
N GLY A 196 -6.33 -7.34 11.22
CA GLY A 196 -7.44 -6.40 11.13
C GLY A 196 -7.84 -6.07 9.70
N THR A 197 -8.51 -4.94 9.55
CA THR A 197 -9.14 -4.50 8.31
C THR A 197 -8.48 -3.25 7.75
N VAL A 198 -8.24 -3.25 6.43
CA VAL A 198 -7.90 -2.07 5.63
C VAL A 198 -8.89 -1.97 4.48
N ASP A 199 -9.73 -0.94 4.49
CA ASP A 199 -10.75 -0.70 3.47
C ASP A 199 -10.39 0.54 2.64
N LEU A 200 -10.14 0.31 1.34
CA LEU A 200 -9.81 1.33 0.34
C LEU A 200 -10.92 1.50 -0.72
N ASN A 201 -12.13 0.99 -0.45
CA ASN A 201 -13.25 1.06 -1.40
C ASN A 201 -13.79 2.49 -1.53
N ASP A 202 -13.96 3.17 -0.41
CA ASP A 202 -14.48 4.52 -0.36
C ASP A 202 -13.43 5.58 -0.73
N SER A 203 -13.89 6.80 -0.94
CA SER A 203 -13.01 7.96 -1.15
C SER A 203 -12.13 8.26 0.05
N VAL A 204 -12.58 7.91 1.26
CA VAL A 204 -11.83 8.01 2.52
C VAL A 204 -11.50 6.60 3.00
N PRO A 205 -10.22 6.18 2.99
CA PRO A 205 -9.81 4.89 3.51
C PRO A 205 -10.16 4.71 4.99
N ARG A 206 -10.42 3.46 5.39
CA ARG A 206 -10.63 3.08 6.80
C ARG A 206 -9.62 2.04 7.22
N TYR A 207 -9.19 2.15 8.46
CA TYR A 207 -8.17 1.32 9.08
C TYR A 207 -8.67 0.88 10.45
N ASP A 208 -8.78 -0.43 10.65
CA ASP A 208 -9.08 -1.03 11.95
C ASP A 208 -8.17 -2.24 12.14
N PHE A 209 -7.01 -2.02 12.72
CA PHE A 209 -6.01 -3.06 12.83
C PHE A 209 -5.10 -2.91 14.06
N THR A 210 -4.47 -4.02 14.40
CA THR A 210 -3.30 -4.08 15.28
C THR A 210 -2.11 -4.62 14.48
N MET A 211 -0.94 -3.99 14.63
CA MET A 211 0.31 -4.44 14.06
C MET A 211 1.40 -4.45 15.13
N ASP A 212 1.97 -5.62 15.36
CA ASP A 212 3.17 -5.80 16.20
C ASP A 212 4.40 -5.79 15.27
N LEU A 213 5.08 -4.66 15.17
CA LEU A 213 6.29 -4.47 14.38
C LEU A 213 7.51 -4.73 15.26
N ARG A 214 8.10 -5.91 15.14
CA ARG A 214 9.31 -6.27 15.89
C ARG A 214 10.56 -5.62 15.33
N HIS A 215 10.62 -5.52 14.01
CA HIS A 215 11.75 -4.92 13.30
C HIS A 215 11.35 -4.45 11.90
N ALA A 216 11.77 -3.25 11.52
CA ALA A 216 11.77 -2.77 10.14
C ALA A 216 13.03 -1.92 9.90
N ASP A 217 13.89 -2.35 8.98
CA ASP A 217 15.01 -1.54 8.49
C ASP A 217 14.54 -0.68 7.31
N LEU A 218 14.06 0.52 7.61
CA LEU A 218 13.46 1.42 6.62
C LEU A 218 14.43 1.87 5.54
N ALA A 219 15.73 1.88 5.84
CA ALA A 219 16.77 2.20 4.87
C ALA A 219 16.92 1.08 3.85
N ARG A 220 17.06 -0.17 4.30
CA ARG A 220 17.16 -1.35 3.44
C ARG A 220 15.89 -1.65 2.67
N LEU A 221 14.72 -1.38 3.28
CA LEU A 221 13.41 -1.51 2.63
C LEU A 221 13.14 -0.41 1.59
N HIS A 222 14.05 0.54 1.42
CA HIS A 222 13.93 1.71 0.54
C HIS A 222 12.73 2.63 0.88
N VAL A 223 12.26 2.59 2.12
CA VAL A 223 11.24 3.50 2.64
C VAL A 223 11.87 4.84 3.01
N ASN A 224 13.02 4.80 3.68
CA ASN A 224 13.85 5.97 3.94
C ASN A 224 15.16 5.85 3.17
N ARG A 225 15.30 6.65 2.10
CA ARG A 225 16.49 6.62 1.23
C ARG A 225 17.55 7.67 1.60
N ARG A 226 17.27 8.50 2.61
CA ARG A 226 18.20 9.58 3.01
C ARG A 226 19.23 9.11 4.00
N ASP A 227 18.88 8.11 4.81
CA ASP A 227 19.67 7.70 5.96
C ASP A 227 20.26 6.32 5.76
N SER A 228 21.49 6.12 6.24
CA SER A 228 22.18 4.83 6.16
C SER A 228 21.65 3.83 7.17
N VAL A 229 21.17 4.29 8.32
CA VAL A 229 20.52 3.50 9.35
C VAL A 229 19.18 4.15 9.69
N SER A 230 18.11 3.40 9.52
CA SER A 230 16.74 3.85 9.87
C SER A 230 15.93 2.62 10.24
N GLN A 231 15.83 2.32 11.53
CA GLN A 231 15.19 1.12 12.04
C GLN A 231 14.04 1.48 12.97
N LEU A 232 12.92 0.78 12.81
CA LEU A 232 11.70 1.02 13.58
C LEU A 232 11.17 -0.27 14.17
N SER A 233 10.71 -0.19 15.42
CA SER A 233 9.90 -1.22 16.07
C SER A 233 8.81 -0.58 16.92
N GLY A 234 7.77 -1.34 17.28
CA GLY A 234 6.68 -0.89 18.15
C GLY A 234 5.37 -1.59 17.83
N ARG A 235 4.37 -1.37 18.67
CA ARG A 235 3.02 -1.85 18.46
C ARG A 235 2.12 -0.71 18.00
N ILE A 236 1.37 -0.92 16.92
CA ILE A 236 0.46 0.06 16.33
C ILE A 236 -0.96 -0.48 16.41
N VAL A 237 -1.86 0.32 16.97
CA VAL A 237 -3.31 0.07 16.96
C VAL A 237 -3.96 1.25 16.26
N ALA A 238 -4.68 0.98 15.18
CA ALA A 238 -5.37 1.99 14.39
C ALA A 238 -6.86 1.68 14.34
N ALA A 239 -7.67 2.66 14.72
CA ALA A 239 -9.12 2.69 14.52
C ALA A 239 -9.45 4.07 13.93
N ALA A 240 -9.21 4.26 12.64
CA ALA A 240 -9.24 5.57 12.01
C ALA A 240 -9.60 5.51 10.53
N GLY A 241 -10.06 6.63 9.98
CA GLY A 241 -10.19 6.87 8.55
C GLY A 241 -9.48 8.14 8.15
N GLY A 242 -9.02 8.23 6.90
CA GLY A 242 -8.36 9.40 6.36
C GLY A 242 -7.21 9.07 5.42
N ARG A 243 -6.87 10.02 4.54
CA ARG A 243 -5.70 9.95 3.64
C ARG A 243 -4.56 10.83 4.14
N SER A 244 -4.89 11.80 4.97
CA SER A 244 -4.00 12.82 5.48
C SER A 244 -4.46 13.30 6.86
N LEU A 245 -3.70 14.18 7.49
CA LEU A 245 -4.14 14.81 8.73
C LEU A 245 -5.42 15.63 8.55
N ASP A 246 -5.69 16.18 7.34
CA ASP A 246 -6.86 17.02 7.07
C ASP A 246 -8.19 16.27 7.09
N ASP A 247 -8.16 14.96 6.92
CA ASP A 247 -9.34 14.09 6.90
C ASP A 247 -9.24 12.92 7.89
N LEU A 248 -8.23 12.94 8.77
CA LEU A 248 -8.07 11.95 9.83
C LEU A 248 -9.24 11.99 10.80
N ASN A 249 -9.98 10.90 10.92
CA ASN A 249 -11.03 10.70 11.90
C ASN A 249 -10.82 9.37 12.62
N GLY A 250 -10.71 9.44 13.95
CA GLY A 250 -10.42 8.29 14.79
C GLY A 250 -9.10 8.40 15.53
N ARG A 251 -8.54 7.25 15.90
CA ARG A 251 -7.37 7.17 16.78
C ARG A 251 -6.33 6.20 16.22
N ILE A 252 -5.07 6.61 16.31
CA ILE A 252 -3.90 5.78 16.05
C ILE A 252 -3.05 5.82 17.32
N GLN A 253 -2.76 4.66 17.88
CA GLN A 253 -1.91 4.51 19.06
C GLN A 253 -0.66 3.70 18.71
N VAL A 254 0.48 4.20 19.15
CA VAL A 254 1.77 3.51 19.03
C VAL A 254 2.33 3.32 20.44
N THR A 255 2.71 2.10 20.78
CA THR A 255 3.31 1.78 22.08
C THR A 255 4.65 1.07 21.89
N ASP A 256 5.52 1.21 22.88
CA ASP A 256 6.85 0.59 22.90
C ASP A 256 7.66 0.88 21.62
N ALA A 257 7.46 2.08 21.08
CA ALA A 257 8.13 2.48 19.85
C ALA A 257 9.63 2.72 20.09
N ARG A 258 10.46 2.22 19.19
CA ARG A 258 11.89 2.52 19.12
C ARG A 258 12.24 2.87 17.70
N TYR A 259 12.86 4.02 17.53
CA TYR A 259 13.37 4.47 16.25
C TYR A 259 14.86 4.74 16.34
N ARG A 260 15.63 3.95 15.64
CA ARG A 260 17.08 4.11 15.55
C ARG A 260 17.44 4.82 14.24
N TYR A 261 18.16 5.90 14.38
CA TYR A 261 18.59 6.77 13.30
C TYR A 261 20.08 7.01 13.39
N ASN A 262 20.85 6.45 12.45
CA ASN A 262 22.32 6.43 12.49
C ASN A 262 22.83 5.87 13.83
N ASP A 263 23.49 6.69 14.65
CA ASP A 263 24.04 6.37 15.97
C ASP A 263 23.10 6.75 17.14
N LYS A 264 21.90 7.26 16.85
CA LYS A 264 20.92 7.75 17.84
C LYS A 264 19.70 6.87 17.91
N GLU A 265 19.07 6.84 19.08
CA GLU A 265 17.82 6.12 19.31
C GLU A 265 16.81 7.02 20.04
N ILE A 266 15.57 6.97 19.59
CA ILE A 266 14.43 7.56 20.27
C ILE A 266 13.53 6.42 20.71
N ALA A 267 13.15 6.39 21.99
CA ALA A 267 12.16 5.45 22.51
C ALA A 267 10.94 6.22 23.02
N ALA A 268 9.76 5.75 22.67
CA ALA A 268 8.48 6.25 23.15
C ALA A 268 7.68 5.11 23.75
N ALA A 269 7.33 5.19 25.02
CA ALA A 269 6.47 4.21 25.65
C ALA A 269 5.03 4.31 25.10
N SER A 270 4.55 5.52 24.83
CA SER A 270 3.23 5.73 24.25
C SER A 270 3.16 7.01 23.40
N MET A 271 2.49 6.86 22.25
CA MET A 271 2.13 7.99 21.39
C MET A 271 0.72 7.73 20.85
N THR A 272 -0.16 8.70 20.98
CA THR A 272 -1.54 8.63 20.48
C THR A 272 -1.84 9.84 19.62
N VAL A 273 -2.34 9.62 18.43
CA VAL A 273 -2.88 10.66 17.54
C VAL A 273 -4.39 10.44 17.44
N THR A 274 -5.16 11.48 17.74
CA THR A 274 -6.62 11.50 17.59
C THR A 274 -6.99 12.60 16.62
N GLY A 275 -7.82 12.28 15.63
CA GLY A 275 -8.35 13.23 14.66
C GLY A 275 -9.87 13.29 14.73
N GLU A 276 -10.43 14.49 14.62
CA GLU A 276 -11.86 14.75 14.45
C GLU A 276 -12.01 15.86 13.42
N ASN A 277 -11.98 15.47 12.15
CA ASN A 277 -11.97 16.42 11.04
C ASN A 277 -13.25 16.35 10.22
N SER A 278 -13.74 17.51 9.84
CA SER A 278 -14.86 17.69 8.92
C SER A 278 -14.52 18.78 7.90
N GLU A 279 -15.40 19.06 6.97
CA GLU A 279 -15.24 20.19 6.05
C GLU A 279 -15.15 21.53 6.76
N ARG A 280 -15.80 21.66 7.94
CA ARG A 280 -15.95 22.93 8.67
C ARG A 280 -15.06 23.04 9.91
N SER A 281 -14.45 21.95 10.34
CA SER A 281 -13.66 21.92 11.57
C SER A 281 -12.54 20.90 11.45
N LYS A 282 -11.34 21.30 11.81
CA LYS A 282 -10.15 20.46 11.90
C LYS A 282 -9.71 20.41 13.36
N PHE A 283 -9.60 19.18 13.87
CA PHE A 283 -9.07 18.91 15.20
C PHE A 283 -8.12 17.73 15.13
N VAL A 284 -6.89 17.93 15.61
CA VAL A 284 -5.92 16.86 15.85
C VAL A 284 -5.27 17.05 17.19
N GLU A 285 -5.18 15.97 17.93
CA GLU A 285 -4.46 15.87 19.18
C GLU A 285 -3.37 14.80 19.06
N LEU A 286 -2.14 15.15 19.40
CA LEU A 286 -1.04 14.23 19.65
C LEU A 286 -0.74 14.24 21.13
N ARG A 287 -0.75 13.08 21.77
CA ARG A 287 -0.22 12.86 23.12
C ARG A 287 0.94 11.91 23.06
N SER A 288 2.06 12.26 23.63
CA SER A 288 3.25 11.42 23.64
C SER A 288 4.11 11.66 24.90
N ASP A 289 5.11 10.82 25.07
CA ASP A 289 6.11 11.02 26.12
C ASP A 289 6.94 12.30 25.92
N PHE A 290 6.96 12.82 24.70
CA PHE A 290 7.79 13.98 24.34
C PHE A 290 7.04 15.30 24.43
N ALA A 291 5.78 15.32 23.98
CA ALA A 291 4.95 16.51 23.95
C ALA A 291 3.48 16.15 23.77
N ASP A 292 2.61 17.04 24.28
CA ASP A 292 1.21 17.09 23.92
C ASP A 292 0.98 18.22 22.94
N VAL A 293 0.39 17.94 21.80
CA VAL A 293 0.09 18.92 20.75
C VAL A 293 -1.39 18.88 20.43
N THR A 294 -2.05 20.03 20.51
CA THR A 294 -3.46 20.17 20.10
C THR A 294 -3.55 21.24 19.03
N PHE A 295 -4.21 20.91 17.95
CA PHE A 295 -4.47 21.83 16.86
C PHE A 295 -5.96 21.89 16.54
N ARG A 296 -6.50 23.12 16.45
CA ARG A 296 -7.88 23.41 16.04
C ARG A 296 -7.90 24.48 14.97
N SER A 297 -8.63 24.25 13.88
CA SER A 297 -8.72 25.18 12.75
C SER A 297 -9.98 24.89 11.92
N LYS A 298 -10.37 25.84 11.08
CA LYS A 298 -11.28 25.59 9.94
C LYS A 298 -10.52 25.48 8.61
N THR A 299 -9.24 25.78 8.64
CA THR A 299 -8.35 25.77 7.48
C THR A 299 -7.52 24.49 7.48
N SER A 300 -7.14 24.01 6.28
CA SER A 300 -6.31 22.81 6.13
C SER A 300 -4.94 22.95 6.79
N TYR A 301 -4.40 21.85 7.29
CA TYR A 301 -3.08 21.84 7.95
C TYR A 301 -1.97 22.33 7.01
N ARG A 302 -2.09 22.01 5.73
CA ARG A 302 -1.13 22.46 4.72
C ARG A 302 -1.09 23.99 4.65
N THR A 303 -2.25 24.62 4.51
CA THR A 303 -2.38 26.10 4.47
C THR A 303 -1.87 26.73 5.74
N VAL A 304 -2.17 26.12 6.89
CA VAL A 304 -1.67 26.59 8.21
C VAL A 304 -0.15 26.52 8.26
N PHE A 305 0.43 25.40 7.86
CA PHE A 305 1.89 25.23 7.88
C PHE A 305 2.59 26.21 6.94
N GLU A 306 2.06 26.43 5.76
CA GLU A 306 2.54 27.44 4.80
C GLU A 306 2.47 28.87 5.40
N TYR A 307 1.36 29.21 6.07
CA TYR A 307 1.20 30.48 6.76
C TYR A 307 2.22 30.65 7.89
N LEU A 308 2.36 29.65 8.76
CA LEU A 308 3.32 29.71 9.87
C LEU A 308 4.75 29.85 9.38
N ARG A 309 5.12 29.12 8.33
CA ARG A 309 6.44 29.24 7.72
C ARG A 309 6.67 30.65 7.18
N ARG A 310 5.70 31.21 6.45
CA ARG A 310 5.75 32.59 5.96
C ARG A 310 5.88 33.61 7.08
N SER A 311 5.08 33.45 8.13
CA SER A 311 5.11 34.35 9.30
C SER A 311 6.43 34.26 10.06
N ALA A 312 6.99 33.05 10.22
CA ALA A 312 8.32 32.86 10.83
C ALA A 312 9.40 33.62 10.03
N TRP A 313 9.38 33.53 8.70
CA TRP A 313 10.29 34.28 7.84
C TRP A 313 10.14 35.80 7.96
N LYS A 314 8.90 36.28 8.00
CA LYS A 314 8.56 37.68 8.07
C LYS A 314 9.02 38.31 9.40
N TYR A 315 8.77 37.61 10.50
CA TYR A 315 8.98 38.15 11.85
C TYR A 315 10.28 37.70 12.53
N LEU A 316 10.83 36.56 12.10
CA LEU A 316 12.05 35.93 12.65
C LEU A 316 13.02 35.51 11.56
N PRO A 317 13.51 36.44 10.71
CA PRO A 317 14.32 36.09 9.53
C PRO A 317 15.64 35.39 9.91
N MET A 318 16.10 35.54 11.15
CA MET A 318 17.31 34.87 11.66
C MET A 318 17.14 33.36 11.91
N LEU A 319 15.89 32.84 11.95
CA LEU A 319 15.60 31.42 12.09
C LEU A 319 15.48 30.71 10.74
N GLY A 320 15.37 31.44 9.66
CA GLY A 320 15.22 30.90 8.31
C GLY A 320 16.57 30.79 7.58
N GLY A 321 16.81 29.67 6.89
CA GLY A 321 17.97 29.48 5.99
C GLY A 321 17.88 30.34 4.72
N GLU A 322 17.61 29.79 3.55
CA GLU A 322 17.51 30.51 2.27
C GLU A 322 16.26 31.38 2.12
N LYS A 323 16.33 32.48 1.35
CA LYS A 323 15.22 33.37 1.04
C LYS A 323 14.07 32.56 0.40
N TRP A 324 12.88 32.67 0.99
CA TRP A 324 11.67 32.07 0.44
C TRP A 324 11.03 33.02 -0.57
N GLU A 325 10.80 32.53 -1.77
CA GLU A 325 10.04 33.25 -2.81
C GLU A 325 8.60 32.72 -2.87
N GLU A 326 7.65 33.62 -2.75
CA GLU A 326 6.22 33.32 -2.78
C GLU A 326 5.79 32.81 -4.14
N THR A 327 5.27 31.58 -4.21
CA THR A 327 4.73 31.06 -5.48
C THR A 327 3.35 31.64 -5.77
N PRO A 328 2.97 31.83 -7.06
CA PRO A 328 1.65 32.38 -7.44
C PRO A 328 0.44 31.58 -6.92
N SER A 329 0.61 30.28 -6.64
CA SER A 329 -0.42 29.42 -6.07
C SER A 329 -0.68 29.70 -4.59
N GLU A 330 0.31 30.15 -3.85
CA GLU A 330 0.21 30.46 -2.44
C GLU A 330 -0.59 31.76 -2.17
N ARG A 331 -0.65 32.64 -3.16
CA ARG A 331 -1.45 33.91 -3.09
C ARG A 331 -2.95 33.70 -3.25
N LYS A 332 -3.39 32.54 -3.77
CA LYS A 332 -4.79 32.30 -4.19
C LYS A 332 -5.58 31.37 -3.27
N ALA A 333 -4.99 30.79 -2.24
CA ALA A 333 -5.72 29.95 -1.31
C ALA A 333 -6.75 30.83 -0.56
N ALA A 334 -8.03 30.61 -0.85
CA ALA A 334 -9.11 31.22 -0.07
C ALA A 334 -9.03 30.71 1.36
N VAL A 335 -8.46 31.50 2.23
CA VAL A 335 -8.29 31.15 3.65
C VAL A 335 -9.55 31.58 4.37
N ALA A 336 -10.12 30.68 5.17
CA ALA A 336 -11.25 31.03 6.01
C ALA A 336 -10.85 32.16 6.99
N ASN A 337 -11.68 33.18 7.08
CA ASN A 337 -11.48 34.25 8.06
C ASN A 337 -11.87 33.76 9.46
N ASP A 338 -10.99 32.95 10.05
CA ASP A 338 -11.19 32.36 11.36
C ASP A 338 -9.85 32.07 12.03
N PHE A 339 -9.90 32.01 13.36
CA PHE A 339 -8.73 31.74 14.17
C PHE A 339 -8.41 30.24 14.21
N SER A 340 -7.13 29.95 14.05
CA SER A 340 -6.54 28.64 14.30
C SER A 340 -5.77 28.69 15.63
N LEU A 341 -5.87 27.63 16.40
CA LEU A 341 -5.20 27.48 17.69
C LEU A 341 -4.27 26.26 17.65
N LEU A 342 -2.98 26.50 17.85
CA LEU A 342 -1.99 25.48 18.13
C LEU A 342 -1.54 25.60 19.58
N SER A 343 -1.63 24.52 20.35
CA SER A 343 -1.10 24.42 21.70
C SER A 343 -0.10 23.28 21.77
N VAL A 344 1.07 23.53 22.31
CA VAL A 344 2.15 22.57 22.51
C VAL A 344 2.58 22.62 23.97
N ASN A 345 2.59 21.47 24.64
CA ASN A 345 3.16 21.32 25.96
C ASN A 345 4.30 20.31 25.88
N ILE A 346 5.51 20.74 26.14
CA ILE A 346 6.71 19.91 26.09
C ILE A 346 6.82 19.09 27.38
N ARG A 347 7.05 17.80 27.26
CA ARG A 347 7.31 16.90 28.38
C ARG A 347 8.79 16.53 28.45
N ASN A 348 9.32 15.94 27.37
CA ASN A 348 10.73 15.58 27.24
C ASN A 348 11.10 15.57 25.75
N PHE A 349 11.35 16.74 25.17
CA PHE A 349 11.59 16.88 23.74
C PHE A 349 13.04 16.68 23.32
N ASN A 350 13.98 16.80 24.24
CA ASN A 350 15.41 16.78 23.92
C ASN A 350 15.88 15.52 23.19
N PRO A 351 15.41 14.28 23.51
CA PRO A 351 15.77 13.11 22.74
C PRO A 351 15.34 13.17 21.27
N VAL A 352 14.19 13.78 21.00
CA VAL A 352 13.70 14.00 19.63
C VAL A 352 14.55 15.04 18.92
N ALA A 353 14.83 16.16 19.58
CA ALA A 353 15.67 17.24 19.04
C ALA A 353 17.09 16.77 18.71
N ASP A 354 17.66 15.96 19.57
CA ASP A 354 18.98 15.36 19.36
C ASP A 354 18.99 14.38 18.18
N ALA A 355 17.95 13.55 18.06
CA ALA A 355 17.85 12.57 16.97
C ALA A 355 17.72 13.25 15.61
N VAL A 356 16.92 14.32 15.49
CA VAL A 356 16.76 15.03 14.20
C VAL A 356 17.85 16.11 14.00
N SER A 357 18.88 16.13 14.85
CA SER A 357 20.06 16.99 14.72
C SER A 357 19.72 18.49 14.59
N THR A 358 18.71 18.97 15.34
CA THR A 358 18.36 20.38 15.33
C THR A 358 19.30 21.24 16.18
N GLY A 359 20.01 20.62 17.13
CA GLY A 359 20.76 21.30 18.16
C GLY A 359 19.90 22.13 19.14
N LEU A 360 18.57 22.03 19.02
CA LEU A 360 17.63 22.72 19.87
C LEU A 360 17.46 21.97 21.19
N GLN A 361 17.61 22.67 22.31
CA GLN A 361 17.33 22.16 23.66
C GLN A 361 16.20 23.00 24.26
N ILE A 362 15.18 22.37 24.77
CA ILE A 362 14.00 23.03 25.33
C ILE A 362 13.75 22.43 26.72
N ALA A 363 13.51 23.29 27.72
CA ALA A 363 13.19 22.84 29.08
C ALA A 363 11.91 21.99 29.09
N ASP A 364 11.91 20.95 29.92
CA ASP A 364 10.71 20.20 30.23
C ASP A 364 9.66 21.11 30.89
N GLY A 365 8.38 20.88 30.63
CA GLY A 365 7.29 21.75 31.09
C GLY A 365 7.12 23.02 30.27
N SER A 366 7.91 23.25 29.23
CA SER A 366 7.73 24.39 28.32
C SER A 366 6.39 24.32 27.61
N SER A 367 5.78 25.47 27.39
CA SER A 367 4.50 25.56 26.68
C SER A 367 4.52 26.63 25.60
N LEU A 368 3.76 26.38 24.55
CA LEU A 368 3.54 27.29 23.43
C LEU A 368 2.07 27.31 23.08
N GLN A 369 1.48 28.48 23.00
CA GLN A 369 0.15 28.71 22.43
C GLN A 369 0.26 29.72 21.30
N LEU A 370 -0.22 29.32 20.14
CA LEU A 370 -0.23 30.16 18.95
C LEU A 370 -1.68 30.29 18.47
N LEU A 371 -2.22 31.49 18.56
CA LEU A 371 -3.51 31.86 17.99
C LEU A 371 -3.26 32.75 16.78
N PHE A 372 -3.79 32.34 15.63
CA PHE A 372 -3.53 33.05 14.39
C PHE A 372 -4.72 32.98 13.42
N ASN A 373 -4.86 34.04 12.62
CA ASN A 373 -5.84 34.14 11.56
C ASN A 373 -5.10 34.49 10.25
N PRO A 374 -4.94 33.51 9.33
CA PRO A 374 -4.21 33.75 8.10
C PRO A 374 -4.86 34.79 7.17
N ALA A 375 -6.19 34.95 7.22
CA ALA A 375 -6.91 35.88 6.36
C ALA A 375 -6.71 37.35 6.76
N SER A 376 -6.54 37.61 8.06
CA SER A 376 -6.30 38.96 8.59
C SER A 376 -4.85 39.22 8.97
N ASP A 377 -3.93 38.29 8.70
CA ASP A 377 -2.50 38.35 9.09
C ASP A 377 -2.30 38.64 10.58
N GLN A 378 -3.18 38.09 11.42
CA GLN A 378 -3.09 38.25 12.88
C GLN A 378 -2.41 37.02 13.48
N LEU A 379 -1.46 37.29 14.39
CA LEU A 379 -0.73 36.25 15.10
C LEU A 379 -0.56 36.70 16.58
N SER A 380 -0.93 35.81 17.50
CA SER A 380 -0.66 35.96 18.92
C SER A 380 0.11 34.73 19.40
N LEU A 381 1.27 34.97 19.98
CA LEU A 381 2.14 33.96 20.54
C LEU A 381 2.24 34.13 22.03
N LYS A 382 1.99 33.06 22.80
CA LYS A 382 2.32 32.94 24.22
C LYS A 382 3.27 31.77 24.39
N ALA A 383 4.41 31.99 25.00
CA ALA A 383 5.38 30.95 25.29
C ALA A 383 5.89 31.08 26.71
N ALA A 384 6.11 29.94 27.36
CA ALA A 384 6.77 29.86 28.65
C ALA A 384 7.78 28.73 28.63
N SER A 385 9.02 29.02 29.02
CA SER A 385 10.11 28.05 29.08
C SER A 385 11.16 28.54 30.06
N GLU A 386 11.77 27.65 30.84
CA GLU A 386 12.92 28.01 31.67
C GLU A 386 14.14 28.33 30.83
N TYR A 387 14.35 27.54 29.73
CA TYR A 387 15.39 27.80 28.75
C TYR A 387 15.02 27.27 27.38
N ILE A 388 15.53 27.92 26.35
CA ILE A 388 15.59 27.45 24.96
C ILE A 388 17.01 27.75 24.47
N GLU A 389 17.78 26.72 24.18
CA GLU A 389 19.15 26.85 23.78
C GLU A 389 19.36 26.18 22.40
N ARG A 390 20.29 26.72 21.64
CA ARG A 390 20.77 26.09 20.40
C ARG A 390 22.23 25.75 20.54
N ARG A 391 22.55 24.46 20.66
CA ARG A 391 23.92 23.99 20.64
C ARG A 391 24.46 24.04 19.21
N ARG A 392 25.65 24.60 19.03
CA ARG A 392 26.38 24.47 17.75
C ARG A 392 26.81 23.01 17.65
N MET A 393 26.39 22.34 16.58
CA MET A 393 26.87 21.01 16.20
C MET A 393 28.20 21.16 15.44
#